data_279f5e3d05afec735b457e394d7b177b
#
_entry.id   279f5e3d05afec735b457e394d7b177b
#
_cell.length_a   1.000
_cell.length_b   1.000
_cell.length_c   1.000
_cell.angle_alpha   90.00
_cell.angle_beta   90.00
_cell.angle_gamma   90.00
#
_symmetry.space_group_name_H-M   'P 1'
#
loop_
_entity.id
_entity.type
_entity.pdbx_description
1 polymer ?
#
loop_
_entity_poly.entity_id
_entity_poly.type
_entity_poly.pdbx_seq_one_letter_code
_entity_poly.pdbx_strand_id
1 'polypeptide(L)'
;MDTPHSAEAAADRRASNTVTAVVGLAVVALALVFLFNSNVFTSNWYAFFKWVHVTGAVLWVGGGLALTILALWAERKQDPAEMAMLARQAAFIGERVFAPVGLLVLLAGIGMVVNLSLDWGTSWIVIGLVGYAITFLTGSLVLGPSAKRIGHLIETKGAEDGETQAAIRRTLLIARVDEGVLLLIVAAMILKPFT
;
A
#
# COMPACT_ATOMS: atom_id res chain seq x y z
N MET A 1 39.31 11.87 -20.76
CA MET A 1 39.84 10.55 -20.32
C MET A 1 38.81 10.01 -19.37
N ASP A 2 37.88 9.21 -19.91
CA ASP A 2 36.81 8.60 -19.08
C ASP A 2 37.45 7.54 -18.19
N THR A 3 37.19 7.65 -16.90
CA THR A 3 37.68 6.68 -15.93
C THR A 3 36.94 5.34 -16.08
N PRO A 4 37.56 4.17 -15.85
CA PRO A 4 36.91 2.87 -15.94
C PRO A 4 35.61 2.80 -15.14
N HIS A 5 35.53 3.49 -14.00
CA HIS A 5 34.34 3.59 -13.15
C HIS A 5 33.11 4.26 -13.81
N SER A 6 33.33 5.22 -14.72
CA SER A 6 32.22 5.89 -15.42
C SER A 6 31.59 5.00 -16.49
N ALA A 7 32.36 4.16 -17.14
CA ALA A 7 31.88 3.20 -18.15
C ALA A 7 31.09 2.06 -17.50
N GLU A 8 31.56 1.56 -16.35
CA GLU A 8 30.91 0.49 -15.59
C GLU A 8 29.55 0.96 -15.00
N ALA A 9 29.50 2.16 -14.43
CA ALA A 9 28.27 2.78 -13.94
C ALA A 9 27.26 3.08 -15.07
N ALA A 10 27.72 3.38 -16.27
CA ALA A 10 26.86 3.59 -17.44
C ALA A 10 26.31 2.25 -17.97
N ALA A 11 27.10 1.19 -17.93
CA ALA A 11 26.67 -0.16 -18.30
C ALA A 11 25.60 -0.70 -17.33
N ASP A 12 25.80 -0.55 -16.03
CA ASP A 12 24.85 -0.95 -14.99
C ASP A 12 23.50 -0.20 -15.10
N ARG A 13 23.52 1.10 -15.37
CA ARG A 13 22.30 1.88 -15.61
C ARG A 13 21.56 1.42 -16.86
N ARG A 14 22.28 1.10 -17.94
CA ARG A 14 21.68 0.57 -19.17
C ARG A 14 21.05 -0.79 -18.94
N ALA A 15 21.74 -1.70 -18.24
CA ALA A 15 21.21 -3.02 -17.87
C ALA A 15 19.94 -2.88 -17.01
N SER A 16 19.96 -2.04 -15.97
CA SER A 16 18.80 -1.77 -15.11
C SER A 16 17.62 -1.21 -15.90
N ASN A 17 17.84 -0.22 -16.77
CA ASN A 17 16.79 0.36 -17.61
C ASN A 17 16.22 -0.66 -18.60
N THR A 18 17.06 -1.53 -19.17
CA THR A 18 16.61 -2.61 -20.07
C THR A 18 15.74 -3.61 -19.33
N VAL A 19 16.15 -4.07 -18.16
CA VAL A 19 15.37 -5.00 -17.33
C VAL A 19 14.02 -4.35 -16.96
N THR A 20 14.01 -3.10 -16.53
CA THR A 20 12.79 -2.37 -16.18
C THR A 20 11.86 -2.24 -17.40
N ALA A 21 12.40 -1.93 -18.57
CA ALA A 21 11.61 -1.84 -19.81
C ALA A 21 11.02 -3.19 -20.22
N VAL A 22 11.80 -4.27 -20.14
CA VAL A 22 11.33 -5.62 -20.49
C VAL A 22 10.26 -6.10 -19.51
N VAL A 23 10.44 -5.89 -18.20
CA VAL A 23 9.43 -6.24 -17.19
C VAL A 23 8.17 -5.40 -17.40
N GLY A 24 8.31 -4.09 -17.62
CA GLY A 24 7.17 -3.22 -17.92
C GLY A 24 6.40 -3.66 -19.16
N LEU A 25 7.11 -3.99 -20.24
CA LEU A 25 6.50 -4.48 -21.49
C LEU A 25 5.77 -5.83 -21.27
N ALA A 26 6.38 -6.74 -20.52
CA ALA A 26 5.77 -8.03 -20.17
C ALA A 26 4.48 -7.86 -19.35
N VAL A 27 4.48 -6.96 -18.35
CA VAL A 27 3.29 -6.62 -17.56
C VAL A 27 2.19 -6.03 -18.44
N VAL A 28 2.53 -5.09 -19.32
CA VAL A 28 1.57 -4.50 -20.28
C VAL A 28 1.03 -5.56 -21.23
N ALA A 29 1.88 -6.42 -21.78
CA ALA A 29 1.47 -7.49 -22.67
C ALA A 29 0.53 -8.48 -21.98
N LEU A 30 0.85 -8.91 -20.75
CA LEU A 30 -0.02 -9.77 -19.94
C LEU A 30 -1.36 -9.10 -19.63
N ALA A 31 -1.36 -7.81 -19.29
CA ALA A 31 -2.56 -7.05 -19.05
C ALA A 31 -3.42 -6.95 -20.31
N LEU A 32 -2.82 -6.70 -21.47
CA LEU A 32 -3.53 -6.66 -22.76
C LEU A 32 -4.10 -8.04 -23.13
N VAL A 33 -3.31 -9.13 -22.99
CA VAL A 33 -3.81 -10.50 -23.23
C VAL A 33 -5.00 -10.80 -22.31
N PHE A 34 -4.90 -10.44 -21.04
CA PHE A 34 -6.00 -10.61 -20.08
C PHE A 34 -7.23 -9.81 -20.49
N LEU A 35 -7.07 -8.54 -20.84
CA LEU A 35 -8.16 -7.64 -21.24
C LEU A 35 -8.84 -8.07 -22.53
N PHE A 36 -8.05 -8.50 -23.54
CA PHE A 36 -8.61 -8.91 -24.83
C PHE A 36 -9.19 -10.33 -24.82
N ASN A 37 -8.69 -11.21 -23.97
CA ASN A 37 -9.17 -12.60 -23.88
C ASN A 37 -10.31 -12.79 -22.84
N SER A 38 -10.47 -11.84 -21.93
CA SER A 38 -11.57 -11.83 -20.98
C SER A 38 -12.70 -10.98 -21.55
N ASN A 39 -13.91 -11.53 -21.61
CA ASN A 39 -15.12 -10.75 -21.88
C ASN A 39 -15.45 -9.75 -20.73
N VAL A 40 -14.41 -9.24 -20.04
CA VAL A 40 -14.54 -8.36 -18.87
C VAL A 40 -15.32 -7.09 -19.23
N PHE A 41 -15.14 -6.57 -20.45
CA PHE A 41 -15.81 -5.35 -20.88
C PHE A 41 -17.14 -5.57 -21.58
N THR A 42 -17.50 -6.81 -21.92
CA THR A 42 -18.68 -7.05 -22.76
C THR A 42 -19.92 -7.52 -22.01
N SER A 43 -19.79 -8.09 -20.79
CA SER A 43 -20.97 -8.58 -20.08
C SER A 43 -20.83 -8.83 -18.56
N ASN A 44 -19.66 -8.61 -17.96
CA ASN A 44 -19.48 -9.01 -16.56
C ASN A 44 -18.80 -7.94 -15.68
N TRP A 45 -19.57 -6.91 -15.33
CA TRP A 45 -19.13 -5.84 -14.40
C TRP A 45 -18.63 -6.37 -13.07
N TYR A 46 -19.18 -7.49 -12.59
CA TYR A 46 -18.70 -8.14 -11.38
C TYR A 46 -17.23 -8.57 -11.49
N ALA A 47 -16.83 -9.16 -12.62
CA ALA A 47 -15.46 -9.60 -12.83
C ALA A 47 -14.49 -8.39 -12.85
N PHE A 48 -14.91 -7.28 -13.45
CA PHE A 48 -14.15 -6.03 -13.44
C PHE A 48 -13.99 -5.48 -12.01
N PHE A 49 -15.09 -5.32 -11.27
CA PHE A 49 -15.03 -4.83 -9.88
C PHE A 49 -14.20 -5.76 -8.99
N LYS A 50 -14.36 -7.06 -9.15
CA LYS A 50 -13.56 -8.06 -8.41
C LYS A 50 -12.07 -7.92 -8.73
N TRP A 51 -11.72 -7.75 -9.99
CA TRP A 51 -10.32 -7.54 -10.39
C TRP A 51 -9.74 -6.27 -9.76
N VAL A 52 -10.42 -5.14 -9.85
CA VAL A 52 -9.98 -3.86 -9.24
C VAL A 52 -9.85 -4.00 -7.73
N HIS A 53 -10.87 -4.59 -7.07
CA HIS A 53 -10.90 -4.78 -5.63
C HIS A 53 -9.75 -5.66 -5.13
N VAL A 54 -9.56 -6.83 -5.74
CA VAL A 54 -8.52 -7.78 -5.32
C VAL A 54 -7.12 -7.23 -5.60
N THR A 55 -6.90 -6.67 -6.81
CA THR A 55 -5.60 -6.08 -7.17
C THR A 55 -5.24 -4.91 -6.26
N GLY A 56 -6.21 -4.03 -6.01
CA GLY A 56 -6.03 -2.91 -5.09
C GLY A 56 -5.78 -3.36 -3.65
N ALA A 57 -6.48 -4.37 -3.16
CA ALA A 57 -6.26 -4.95 -1.84
C ALA A 57 -4.86 -5.56 -1.72
N VAL A 58 -4.39 -6.30 -2.71
CA VAL A 58 -3.02 -6.85 -2.74
C VAL A 58 -1.97 -5.75 -2.72
N LEU A 59 -2.18 -4.68 -3.50
CA LEU A 59 -1.25 -3.55 -3.53
C LEU A 59 -1.23 -2.79 -2.19
N TRP A 60 -2.39 -2.55 -1.60
CA TRP A 60 -2.49 -1.80 -0.34
C TRP A 60 -1.98 -2.62 0.85
N VAL A 61 -2.55 -3.79 1.08
CA VAL A 61 -2.17 -4.66 2.22
C VAL A 61 -0.77 -5.22 2.05
N GLY A 62 -0.40 -5.71 0.86
CA GLY A 62 0.95 -6.21 0.59
C GLY A 62 2.02 -5.12 0.70
N GLY A 63 1.70 -3.89 0.22
CA GLY A 63 2.57 -2.73 0.37
C GLY A 63 2.75 -2.31 1.82
N GLY A 64 1.67 -2.29 2.62
CA GLY A 64 1.70 -2.01 4.06
C GLY A 64 2.54 -3.03 4.83
N LEU A 65 2.37 -4.32 4.52
CA LEU A 65 3.18 -5.39 5.11
C LEU A 65 4.67 -5.24 4.76
N ALA A 66 4.99 -4.91 3.52
CA ALA A 66 6.37 -4.66 3.11
C ALA A 66 6.99 -3.48 3.88
N LEU A 67 6.27 -2.36 4.01
CA LEU A 67 6.70 -1.22 4.82
C LEU A 67 6.88 -1.59 6.30
N THR A 68 5.99 -2.42 6.84
CA THR A 68 6.09 -2.93 8.22
C THR A 68 7.37 -3.75 8.43
N ILE A 69 7.71 -4.64 7.49
CA ILE A 69 8.94 -5.44 7.54
C ILE A 69 10.18 -4.53 7.47
N LEU A 70 10.18 -3.55 6.57
CA LEU A 70 11.27 -2.58 6.45
C LEU A 70 11.41 -1.74 7.72
N ALA A 71 10.29 -1.35 8.34
CA ALA A 71 10.30 -0.61 9.60
C ALA A 71 10.90 -1.43 10.75
N LEU A 72 10.54 -2.71 10.87
CA LEU A 72 11.13 -3.61 11.86
C LEU A 72 12.63 -3.80 11.66
N TRP A 73 13.07 -3.87 10.41
CA TRP A 73 14.47 -3.99 10.08
C TRP A 73 15.27 -2.71 10.41
N ALA A 74 14.73 -1.53 10.07
CA ALA A 74 15.34 -0.24 10.42
C ALA A 74 15.42 -0.03 11.94
N GLU A 75 14.36 -0.42 12.70
CA GLU A 75 14.38 -0.37 14.16
C GLU A 75 15.48 -1.26 14.78
N ARG A 76 15.73 -2.44 14.19
CA ARG A 76 16.81 -3.33 14.68
C ARG A 76 18.21 -2.76 14.46
N LYS A 77 18.40 -1.97 13.41
CA LYS A 77 19.67 -1.29 13.15
C LYS A 77 19.94 -0.13 14.12
N GLN A 78 18.90 0.40 14.74
CA GLN A 78 18.97 1.58 15.63
C GLN A 78 19.62 2.80 14.97
N ASP A 79 19.47 2.94 13.64
CA ASP A 79 19.96 4.09 12.88
C ASP A 79 18.84 5.14 12.74
N PRO A 80 18.96 6.30 13.43
CA PRO A 80 17.94 7.35 13.40
C PRO A 80 17.70 7.93 12.02
N ALA A 81 18.74 8.04 11.20
CA ALA A 81 18.65 8.60 9.85
C ALA A 81 17.86 7.65 8.92
N GLU A 82 18.12 6.35 9.01
CA GLU A 82 17.40 5.33 8.25
C GLU A 82 15.91 5.30 8.64
N MET A 83 15.61 5.37 9.94
CA MET A 83 14.24 5.45 10.44
C MET A 83 13.50 6.70 9.94
N ALA A 84 14.16 7.85 9.95
CA ALA A 84 13.60 9.10 9.45
C ALA A 84 13.36 9.05 7.92
N MET A 85 14.27 8.45 7.16
CA MET A 85 14.12 8.24 5.72
C MET A 85 12.93 7.34 5.41
N LEU A 86 12.82 6.20 6.12
CA LEU A 86 11.70 5.27 5.96
C LEU A 86 10.36 5.92 6.32
N ALA A 87 10.31 6.69 7.40
CA ALA A 87 9.09 7.40 7.79
C ALA A 87 8.61 8.38 6.70
N ARG A 88 9.52 9.10 6.03
CA ARG A 88 9.19 9.98 4.90
C ARG A 88 8.69 9.20 3.68
N GLN A 89 9.33 8.08 3.36
CA GLN A 89 8.92 7.23 2.24
C GLN A 89 7.53 6.61 2.51
N ALA A 90 7.30 6.11 3.71
CA ALA A 90 6.01 5.56 4.11
C ALA A 90 4.89 6.62 4.07
N ALA A 91 5.18 7.86 4.49
CA ALA A 91 4.25 8.98 4.39
C ALA A 91 3.88 9.29 2.93
N PHE A 92 4.87 9.35 2.03
CA PHE A 92 4.65 9.58 0.60
C PHE A 92 3.81 8.48 -0.04
N ILE A 93 4.16 7.20 0.22
CA ILE A 93 3.42 6.04 -0.31
C ILE A 93 1.98 6.01 0.26
N GLY A 94 1.83 6.28 1.55
CA GLY A 94 0.52 6.34 2.21
C GLY A 94 -0.42 7.36 1.56
N GLU A 95 0.06 8.58 1.34
CA GLU A 95 -0.74 9.66 0.78
C GLU A 95 -0.98 9.49 -0.74
N ARG A 96 0.05 9.10 -1.49
CA ARG A 96 0.01 9.11 -2.97
C ARG A 96 -0.41 7.79 -3.59
N VAL A 97 -0.27 6.68 -2.87
CA VAL A 97 -0.60 5.35 -3.38
C VAL A 97 -1.73 4.71 -2.57
N PHE A 98 -1.55 4.56 -1.24
CA PHE A 98 -2.52 3.81 -0.46
C PHE A 98 -3.88 4.51 -0.33
N ALA A 99 -3.91 5.84 -0.18
CA ALA A 99 -5.16 6.56 -0.07
C ALA A 99 -6.03 6.43 -1.34
N PRO A 100 -5.54 6.69 -2.57
CA PRO A 100 -6.34 6.50 -3.77
C PRO A 100 -6.65 5.04 -4.05
N VAL A 101 -5.71 4.10 -3.79
CA VAL A 101 -5.95 2.67 -3.96
C VAL A 101 -7.01 2.17 -2.98
N GLY A 102 -6.96 2.60 -1.73
CA GLY A 102 -7.97 2.26 -0.73
C GLY A 102 -9.37 2.72 -1.14
N LEU A 103 -9.50 3.93 -1.69
CA LEU A 103 -10.76 4.42 -2.24
C LEU A 103 -11.25 3.54 -3.41
N LEU A 104 -10.37 3.16 -4.32
CA LEU A 104 -10.72 2.25 -5.43
C LEU A 104 -11.18 0.87 -4.92
N VAL A 105 -10.51 0.33 -3.90
CA VAL A 105 -10.90 -0.93 -3.25
C VAL A 105 -12.30 -0.82 -2.67
N LEU A 106 -12.63 0.26 -1.96
CA LEU A 106 -13.97 0.49 -1.43
C LEU A 106 -15.02 0.56 -2.54
N LEU A 107 -14.81 1.43 -3.53
CA LEU A 107 -15.77 1.62 -4.62
C LEU A 107 -16.00 0.34 -5.43
N ALA A 108 -14.94 -0.41 -5.70
CA ALA A 108 -15.05 -1.69 -6.38
C ALA A 108 -15.76 -2.75 -5.51
N GLY A 109 -15.52 -2.76 -4.20
CA GLY A 109 -16.24 -3.60 -3.24
C GLY A 109 -17.74 -3.32 -3.23
N ILE A 110 -18.12 -2.04 -3.15
CA ILE A 110 -19.53 -1.60 -3.26
C ILE A 110 -20.11 -2.03 -4.61
N GLY A 111 -19.36 -1.83 -5.71
CA GLY A 111 -19.79 -2.26 -7.04
C GLY A 111 -20.09 -3.76 -7.13
N MET A 112 -19.31 -4.62 -6.47
CA MET A 112 -19.58 -6.05 -6.39
C MET A 112 -20.87 -6.36 -5.62
N VAL A 113 -21.08 -5.73 -4.47
CA VAL A 113 -22.28 -5.93 -3.63
C VAL A 113 -23.54 -5.56 -4.40
N VAL A 114 -23.53 -4.40 -5.05
CA VAL A 114 -24.65 -3.91 -5.88
C VAL A 114 -24.90 -4.82 -7.09
N ASN A 115 -23.83 -5.19 -7.80
CA ASN A 115 -23.96 -6.00 -9.02
C ASN A 115 -24.52 -7.41 -8.76
N LEU A 116 -24.20 -8.01 -7.60
CA LEU A 116 -24.71 -9.32 -7.18
C LEU A 116 -25.97 -9.22 -6.33
N SER A 117 -26.50 -8.03 -6.08
CA SER A 117 -27.65 -7.81 -5.20
C SER A 117 -27.50 -8.49 -3.83
N LEU A 118 -26.26 -8.43 -3.27
CA LEU A 118 -25.99 -9.03 -1.97
C LEU A 118 -26.65 -8.23 -0.85
N ASP A 119 -27.05 -8.94 0.21
CA ASP A 119 -27.57 -8.29 1.41
C ASP A 119 -26.44 -7.55 2.15
N TRP A 120 -26.61 -6.25 2.35
CA TRP A 120 -25.69 -5.38 3.08
C TRP A 120 -25.50 -5.77 4.54
N GLY A 121 -26.48 -6.48 5.14
CA GLY A 121 -26.42 -7.04 6.49
C GLY A 121 -25.55 -8.29 6.60
N THR A 122 -25.05 -8.83 5.50
CA THR A 122 -24.16 -9.99 5.51
C THR A 122 -22.89 -9.70 6.31
N SER A 123 -22.58 -10.56 7.29
CA SER A 123 -21.55 -10.33 8.31
C SER A 123 -20.20 -9.94 7.76
N TRP A 124 -19.70 -10.65 6.74
CA TRP A 124 -18.39 -10.36 6.16
C TRP A 124 -18.37 -9.02 5.40
N ILE A 125 -19.51 -8.57 4.83
CA ILE A 125 -19.64 -7.25 4.20
C ILE A 125 -19.57 -6.16 5.29
N VAL A 126 -20.32 -6.34 6.37
CA VAL A 126 -20.33 -5.41 7.52
C VAL A 126 -18.93 -5.31 8.13
N ILE A 127 -18.26 -6.44 8.36
CA ILE A 127 -16.86 -6.47 8.88
C ILE A 127 -15.95 -5.72 7.93
N GLY A 128 -16.08 -5.92 6.62
CA GLY A 128 -15.29 -5.22 5.62
C GLY A 128 -15.48 -3.71 5.64
N LEU A 129 -16.73 -3.24 5.68
CA LEU A 129 -17.07 -1.82 5.70
C LEU A 129 -16.64 -1.14 7.00
N VAL A 130 -16.91 -1.76 8.15
CA VAL A 130 -16.50 -1.24 9.46
C VAL A 130 -14.97 -1.22 9.57
N GLY A 131 -14.31 -2.32 9.19
CA GLY A 131 -12.86 -2.39 9.19
C GLY A 131 -12.24 -1.34 8.26
N TYR A 132 -12.78 -1.17 7.04
CA TYR A 132 -12.35 -0.10 6.13
C TYR A 132 -12.52 1.28 6.77
N ALA A 133 -13.65 1.56 7.41
CA ALA A 133 -13.86 2.85 8.07
C ALA A 133 -12.82 3.09 9.18
N ILE A 134 -12.49 2.07 9.97
CA ILE A 134 -11.46 2.15 11.01
C ILE A 134 -10.10 2.50 10.38
N THR A 135 -9.64 1.76 9.36
CA THR A 135 -8.34 1.99 8.73
C THR A 135 -8.31 3.33 7.98
N PHE A 136 -9.40 3.72 7.33
CA PHE A 136 -9.51 5.03 6.68
C PHE A 136 -9.40 6.19 7.69
N LEU A 137 -10.09 6.09 8.83
CA LEU A 137 -10.01 7.10 9.90
C LEU A 137 -8.62 7.11 10.54
N THR A 138 -8.03 5.95 10.80
CA THR A 138 -6.65 5.84 11.31
C THR A 138 -5.67 6.50 10.33
N GLY A 139 -5.76 6.19 9.05
CA GLY A 139 -4.92 6.78 8.01
C GLY A 139 -5.06 8.30 7.94
N SER A 140 -6.30 8.80 7.89
CA SER A 140 -6.60 10.22 7.66
C SER A 140 -6.40 11.09 8.90
N LEU A 141 -6.81 10.62 10.09
CA LEU A 141 -6.84 11.43 11.30
C LEU A 141 -5.62 11.23 12.20
N VAL A 142 -4.90 10.11 12.04
CA VAL A 142 -3.76 9.78 12.89
C VAL A 142 -2.46 9.71 12.09
N LEU A 143 -2.37 8.82 11.11
CA LEU A 143 -1.12 8.60 10.37
C LEU A 143 -0.73 9.79 9.51
N GLY A 144 -1.66 10.39 8.78
CA GLY A 144 -1.42 11.56 7.95
C GLY A 144 -0.90 12.76 8.75
N PRO A 145 -1.60 13.24 9.80
CA PRO A 145 -1.10 14.30 10.67
C PRO A 145 0.23 13.95 11.36
N SER A 146 0.40 12.70 11.82
CA SER A 146 1.66 12.25 12.41
C SER A 146 2.83 12.33 11.44
N ALA A 147 2.62 11.97 10.18
CA ALA A 147 3.64 12.07 9.14
C ALA A 147 4.10 13.51 8.90
N LYS A 148 3.15 14.46 8.87
CA LYS A 148 3.45 15.91 8.75
C LYS A 148 4.25 16.41 9.97
N ARG A 149 3.82 16.02 11.18
CA ARG A 149 4.54 16.35 12.42
C ARG A 149 5.97 15.81 12.41
N ILE A 150 6.17 14.54 12.01
CA ILE A 150 7.50 13.91 11.90
C ILE A 150 8.36 14.70 10.90
N GLY A 151 7.82 15.06 9.73
CA GLY A 151 8.53 15.90 8.76
C GLY A 151 9.03 17.20 9.37
N HIS A 152 8.17 17.92 10.09
CA HIS A 152 8.53 19.18 10.77
C HIS A 152 9.58 18.96 11.89
N LEU A 153 9.46 17.90 12.67
CA LEU A 153 10.45 17.58 13.71
C LEU A 153 11.83 17.27 13.11
N ILE A 154 11.88 16.53 12.01
CA ILE A 154 13.14 16.23 11.31
C ILE A 154 13.81 17.52 10.81
N GLU A 155 13.02 18.47 10.27
CA GLU A 155 13.53 19.75 9.76
C GLU A 155 14.04 20.68 10.87
N THR A 156 13.35 20.69 12.01
CA THR A 156 13.61 21.66 13.10
C THR A 156 14.58 21.15 14.17
N LYS A 157 14.54 19.85 14.48
CA LYS A 157 15.33 19.22 15.56
C LYS A 157 16.33 18.20 15.07
N GLY A 158 16.16 17.72 13.85
CA GLY A 158 16.97 16.66 13.28
C GLY A 158 16.44 15.25 13.49
N ALA A 159 16.97 14.30 12.73
CA ALA A 159 16.56 12.90 12.77
C ALA A 159 16.94 12.19 14.08
N GLU A 160 18.06 12.60 14.71
CA GLU A 160 18.61 11.97 15.92
C GLU A 160 17.93 12.45 17.20
N ASP A 161 17.11 13.52 17.14
CA ASP A 161 16.43 14.07 18.30
C ASP A 161 15.48 13.07 18.94
N GLY A 162 15.45 13.03 20.27
CA GLY A 162 14.67 12.05 21.04
C GLY A 162 13.16 12.17 20.82
N GLU A 163 12.63 13.40 20.65
CA GLU A 163 11.21 13.62 20.35
C GLU A 163 10.85 13.15 18.94
N THR A 164 11.75 13.41 17.97
CA THR A 164 11.61 12.94 16.58
C THR A 164 11.54 11.41 16.54
N GLN A 165 12.46 10.73 17.21
CA GLN A 165 12.50 9.27 17.26
C GLN A 165 11.29 8.66 18.01
N ALA A 166 10.83 9.31 19.07
CA ALA A 166 9.63 8.87 19.79
C ALA A 166 8.37 9.01 18.91
N ALA A 167 8.24 10.10 18.16
CA ALA A 167 7.14 10.31 17.23
C ALA A 167 7.14 9.27 16.09
N ILE A 168 8.31 8.96 15.51
CA ILE A 168 8.47 7.92 14.49
C ILE A 168 8.02 6.55 15.04
N ARG A 169 8.58 6.11 16.19
CA ARG A 169 8.24 4.81 16.78
C ARG A 169 6.75 4.68 17.09
N ARG A 170 6.13 5.72 17.65
CA ARG A 170 4.69 5.73 17.92
C ARG A 170 3.88 5.57 16.64
N THR A 171 4.23 6.30 15.58
CA THR A 171 3.53 6.24 14.30
C THR A 171 3.67 4.87 13.64
N LEU A 172 4.87 4.28 13.67
CA LEU A 172 5.11 2.92 13.16
C LEU A 172 4.33 1.87 13.94
N LEU A 173 4.19 2.01 15.27
CA LEU A 173 3.37 1.09 16.06
C LEU A 173 1.88 1.17 15.65
N ILE A 174 1.34 2.38 15.48
CA ILE A 174 -0.04 2.57 15.03
C ILE A 174 -0.24 1.98 13.64
N ALA A 175 0.70 2.21 12.72
CA ALA A 175 0.65 1.65 11.36
C ALA A 175 0.65 0.11 11.37
N ARG A 176 1.39 -0.54 12.27
CA ARG A 176 1.38 -2.01 12.44
C ARG A 176 0.05 -2.54 12.95
N VAL A 177 -0.57 -1.84 13.89
CA VAL A 177 -1.90 -2.22 14.40
C VAL A 177 -2.93 -2.08 13.28
N ASP A 178 -2.87 -0.99 12.51
CA ASP A 178 -3.74 -0.77 11.35
C ASP A 178 -3.56 -1.85 10.28
N GLU A 179 -2.32 -2.23 9.98
CA GLU A 179 -2.01 -3.36 9.07
C GLU A 179 -2.60 -4.68 9.60
N GLY A 180 -2.56 -4.93 10.89
CA GLY A 180 -3.22 -6.07 11.52
C GLY A 180 -4.74 -6.07 11.29
N VAL A 181 -5.38 -4.91 11.36
CA VAL A 181 -6.81 -4.76 11.05
C VAL A 181 -7.07 -5.07 9.57
N LEU A 182 -6.24 -4.56 8.66
CA LEU A 182 -6.34 -4.87 7.22
C LEU A 182 -6.24 -6.38 6.94
N LEU A 183 -5.31 -7.08 7.59
CA LEU A 183 -5.19 -8.53 7.46
C LEU A 183 -6.43 -9.27 7.97
N LEU A 184 -7.05 -8.80 9.05
CA LEU A 184 -8.31 -9.37 9.56
C LEU A 184 -9.47 -9.13 8.59
N ILE A 185 -9.52 -7.97 7.93
CA ILE A 185 -10.50 -7.70 6.88
C ILE A 185 -10.32 -8.68 5.72
N VAL A 186 -9.08 -8.88 5.25
CA VAL A 186 -8.78 -9.86 4.19
C VAL A 186 -9.22 -11.26 4.60
N ALA A 187 -8.93 -11.68 5.83
CA ALA A 187 -9.38 -12.98 6.35
C ALA A 187 -10.93 -13.09 6.36
N ALA A 188 -11.63 -12.05 6.79
CA ALA A 188 -13.09 -12.04 6.78
C ALA A 188 -13.68 -12.13 5.36
N MET A 189 -13.06 -11.45 4.38
CA MET A 189 -13.46 -11.50 2.97
C MET A 189 -13.28 -12.89 2.34
N ILE A 190 -12.25 -13.62 2.77
CA ILE A 190 -11.93 -14.97 2.25
C ILE A 190 -12.78 -16.04 2.98
N LEU A 191 -12.79 -15.99 4.29
CA LEU A 191 -13.42 -17.03 5.14
C LEU A 191 -14.92 -16.87 5.24
N LYS A 192 -15.46 -15.67 5.01
CA LYS A 192 -16.89 -15.33 5.09
C LYS A 192 -17.54 -15.89 6.35
N PRO A 193 -17.06 -15.53 7.55
CA PRO A 193 -17.56 -16.08 8.80
C PRO A 193 -19.07 -15.77 8.96
N PHE A 194 -19.78 -16.69 9.56
CA PHE A 194 -21.21 -16.56 9.90
C PHE A 194 -22.17 -16.47 8.67
N THR A 195 -21.77 -17.03 7.53
CA THR A 195 -22.66 -17.24 6.36
C THR A 195 -23.28 -18.62 6.37
#